data_6ee63e27966dff443c457192755d8dd4
#
_entry.id   6ee63e27966dff443c457192755d8dd4
#
_cell.length_a   1.000
_cell.length_b   1.000
_cell.length_c   1.000
_cell.angle_alpha   90.00
_cell.angle_beta   90.00
_cell.angle_gamma   90.00
#
_symmetry.space_group_name_H-M   'P 1'
#
loop_
_entity.id
_entity.type
_entity.pdbx_description
1 polymer ?
#
loop_
_entity_poly.entity_id
_entity_poly.type
_entity_poly.pdbx_seq_one_letter_code
_entity_poly.pdbx_strand_id
1 'polypeptide(L)'
;MKYFLLFFIFFASLSHADYSTHPEAKSLIASLVNDHDFSESYVIEVLQAARRQDRILESMSSPAEFTWTWDRYKKLFIEEKRISNGRKFIDENSELFTRVEKEFGVPREIITSILGVETRYGKIKGSYRVLDSLATLGFDFPRRAKFFKNELVQFFILSRENNLDIFSVLGSYAGAMGYGQFISSSYRAYAVDYDGDGSADLFNSVPDAVASVANYLKEHGWKRDGIVVQQIKLNNVRGPYKHNQGLNKFIPLMFTEGASTPYVIKDGDSLSAIALSNSLSVKDLMSINDIDNQNLIKAGQTILLNKPEDLYFIGDDNFIAITKYNRSHFYAKAVYDLSLEF
;
A
#
# COMPACT_ATOMS: atom_id res chain seq x y z
N MET A 1 -28.72 -26.62 -54.39
CA MET A 1 -28.03 -27.07 -53.14
C MET A 1 -28.02 -25.87 -52.19
N LYS A 2 -28.85 -25.91 -51.15
CA LYS A 2 -28.92 -24.88 -50.09
C LYS A 2 -28.04 -25.32 -48.96
N TYR A 3 -26.98 -24.57 -48.63
CA TYR A 3 -26.15 -24.78 -47.48
C TYR A 3 -26.82 -24.15 -46.24
N PHE A 4 -27.21 -24.98 -45.31
CA PHE A 4 -27.70 -24.60 -43.99
C PHE A 4 -26.49 -24.39 -43.08
N LEU A 5 -26.17 -23.13 -42.74
CA LEU A 5 -25.12 -22.81 -41.78
C LEU A 5 -25.73 -22.94 -40.37
N LEU A 6 -25.34 -24.00 -39.62
CA LEU A 6 -25.66 -24.11 -38.21
C LEU A 6 -24.70 -23.19 -37.41
N PHE A 7 -25.27 -22.11 -36.86
CA PHE A 7 -24.58 -21.28 -35.88
C PHE A 7 -24.64 -21.99 -34.52
N PHE A 8 -23.52 -22.57 -34.10
CA PHE A 8 -23.33 -23.02 -32.71
C PHE A 8 -23.09 -21.79 -31.83
N ILE A 9 -24.11 -21.35 -31.10
CA ILE A 9 -23.94 -20.40 -30.00
C ILE A 9 -23.32 -21.14 -28.84
N PHE A 10 -22.02 -20.94 -28.65
CA PHE A 10 -21.32 -21.37 -27.44
C PHE A 10 -21.79 -20.46 -26.31
N PHE A 11 -22.71 -20.93 -25.49
CA PHE A 11 -22.97 -20.37 -24.19
C PHE A 11 -21.75 -20.74 -23.32
N ALA A 12 -20.82 -19.82 -23.18
CA ALA A 12 -19.85 -19.89 -22.11
C ALA A 12 -20.64 -19.80 -20.80
N SER A 13 -20.84 -20.94 -20.16
CA SER A 13 -21.32 -21.02 -18.79
C SER A 13 -20.30 -20.28 -17.94
N LEU A 14 -20.61 -19.05 -17.52
CA LEU A 14 -19.92 -18.39 -16.44
C LEU A 14 -20.11 -19.31 -15.22
N SER A 15 -19.11 -20.09 -14.90
CA SER A 15 -19.07 -20.91 -13.69
C SER A 15 -19.19 -19.97 -12.52
N HIS A 16 -20.39 -19.77 -12.01
CA HIS A 16 -20.63 -19.14 -10.72
C HIS A 16 -20.06 -20.11 -9.67
N ALA A 17 -18.97 -19.71 -9.03
CA ALA A 17 -18.51 -20.42 -7.86
C ALA A 17 -19.56 -20.17 -6.76
N ASP A 18 -20.33 -21.18 -6.44
CA ASP A 18 -21.22 -21.17 -5.29
C ASP A 18 -20.39 -21.49 -4.03
N TYR A 19 -19.93 -20.44 -3.37
CA TYR A 19 -19.11 -20.61 -2.17
C TYR A 19 -19.88 -21.22 -1.00
N SER A 20 -21.22 -21.26 -0.99
CA SER A 20 -21.98 -21.91 0.07
C SER A 20 -21.77 -23.42 0.11
N THR A 21 -21.41 -24.02 -1.04
CA THR A 21 -21.13 -25.45 -1.17
C THR A 21 -19.65 -25.80 -1.02
N HIS A 22 -18.76 -24.80 -0.85
CA HIS A 22 -17.35 -25.06 -0.66
C HIS A 22 -17.08 -25.85 0.61
N PRO A 23 -16.18 -26.86 0.61
CA PRO A 23 -15.93 -27.72 1.79
C PRO A 23 -15.65 -26.97 3.09
N GLU A 24 -14.97 -25.82 2.99
CA GLU A 24 -14.63 -24.98 4.14
C GLU A 24 -15.72 -23.95 4.51
N ALA A 25 -16.79 -23.80 3.72
CA ALA A 25 -17.90 -22.89 4.02
C ALA A 25 -18.66 -23.32 5.28
N LYS A 26 -18.78 -24.63 5.53
CA LYS A 26 -19.51 -25.16 6.68
C LYS A 26 -19.04 -24.57 8.02
N SER A 27 -17.73 -24.43 8.21
CA SER A 27 -17.18 -23.85 9.44
C SER A 27 -17.43 -22.34 9.54
N LEU A 28 -17.37 -21.62 8.43
CA LEU A 28 -17.68 -20.18 8.38
C LEU A 28 -19.15 -19.92 8.64
N ILE A 29 -20.07 -20.70 8.01
CA ILE A 29 -21.51 -20.62 8.24
C ILE A 29 -21.81 -20.89 9.73
N ALA A 30 -21.26 -21.98 10.30
CA ALA A 30 -21.46 -22.32 11.69
C ALA A 30 -20.98 -21.20 12.63
N SER A 31 -19.85 -20.58 12.38
CA SER A 31 -19.38 -19.45 13.20
C SER A 31 -20.31 -18.24 13.09
N LEU A 32 -20.73 -17.84 11.88
CA LEU A 32 -21.66 -16.72 11.72
C LEU A 32 -23.01 -16.95 12.39
N VAL A 33 -23.51 -18.17 12.36
CA VAL A 33 -24.81 -18.53 12.99
C VAL A 33 -24.69 -18.64 14.49
N ASN A 34 -23.70 -19.40 15.00
CA ASN A 34 -23.64 -19.74 16.42
C ASN A 34 -22.97 -18.64 17.27
N ASP A 35 -21.99 -17.92 16.71
CA ASP A 35 -21.20 -16.96 17.47
C ASP A 35 -21.66 -15.51 17.22
N HIS A 36 -22.41 -15.27 16.12
CA HIS A 36 -22.74 -13.92 15.67
C HIS A 36 -24.21 -13.70 15.31
N ASP A 37 -25.09 -14.66 15.59
CA ASP A 37 -26.55 -14.56 15.46
C ASP A 37 -27.04 -14.20 14.03
N PHE A 38 -26.36 -14.66 13.00
CA PHE A 38 -26.85 -14.58 11.63
C PHE A 38 -27.80 -15.76 11.32
N SER A 39 -28.85 -15.53 10.53
CA SER A 39 -29.61 -16.64 10.00
C SER A 39 -28.81 -17.45 8.98
N GLU A 40 -28.88 -18.77 9.05
CA GLU A 40 -28.17 -19.66 8.12
C GLU A 40 -28.56 -19.38 6.67
N SER A 41 -29.85 -19.14 6.42
CA SER A 41 -30.35 -18.81 5.06
C SER A 41 -29.71 -17.55 4.49
N TYR A 42 -29.54 -16.49 5.31
CA TYR A 42 -28.89 -15.26 4.88
C TYR A 42 -27.41 -15.48 4.58
N VAL A 43 -26.69 -16.22 5.42
CA VAL A 43 -25.26 -16.51 5.18
C VAL A 43 -25.09 -17.31 3.89
N ILE A 44 -25.95 -18.31 3.65
CA ILE A 44 -25.95 -19.08 2.41
C ILE A 44 -26.22 -18.18 1.20
N GLU A 45 -27.22 -17.31 1.26
CA GLU A 45 -27.57 -16.35 0.19
C GLU A 45 -26.36 -15.46 -0.16
N VAL A 46 -25.68 -14.90 0.84
CA VAL A 46 -24.51 -14.05 0.63
C VAL A 46 -23.37 -14.84 -0.02
N LEU A 47 -23.08 -16.07 0.45
CA LEU A 47 -22.03 -16.91 -0.12
C LEU A 47 -22.34 -17.37 -1.55
N GLN A 48 -23.62 -17.60 -1.87
CA GLN A 48 -24.07 -17.89 -3.25
C GLN A 48 -23.93 -16.70 -4.18
N ALA A 49 -24.11 -15.47 -3.66
CA ALA A 49 -23.98 -14.24 -4.45
C ALA A 49 -22.50 -13.83 -4.69
N ALA A 50 -21.56 -14.39 -3.94
CA ALA A 50 -20.12 -14.10 -4.10
C ALA A 50 -19.58 -14.73 -5.40
N ARG A 51 -18.74 -13.98 -6.11
CA ARG A 51 -18.18 -14.38 -7.40
C ARG A 51 -16.66 -14.52 -7.30
N ARG A 52 -16.15 -15.66 -7.76
CA ARG A 52 -14.72 -15.88 -7.88
C ARG A 52 -14.09 -14.88 -8.86
N GLN A 53 -12.96 -14.33 -8.48
CA GLN A 53 -12.21 -13.35 -9.25
C GLN A 53 -10.79 -13.84 -9.52
N ASP A 54 -10.54 -14.49 -10.66
CA ASP A 54 -9.22 -15.06 -10.98
C ASP A 54 -8.12 -13.98 -11.05
N ARG A 55 -8.44 -12.76 -11.51
CA ARG A 55 -7.50 -11.63 -11.51
C ARG A 55 -6.98 -11.27 -10.12
N ILE A 56 -7.78 -11.49 -9.07
CA ILE A 56 -7.36 -11.29 -7.69
C ILE A 56 -6.29 -12.30 -7.30
N LEU A 57 -6.48 -13.58 -7.66
CA LEU A 57 -5.53 -14.65 -7.39
C LEU A 57 -4.20 -14.41 -8.13
N GLU A 58 -4.25 -13.95 -9.38
CA GLU A 58 -3.06 -13.56 -10.15
C GLU A 58 -2.31 -12.41 -9.47
N SER A 59 -3.01 -11.34 -9.08
CA SER A 59 -2.42 -10.17 -8.42
C SER A 59 -1.77 -10.53 -7.08
N MET A 60 -2.40 -11.41 -6.30
CA MET A 60 -1.88 -11.87 -5.01
C MET A 60 -0.68 -12.82 -5.13
N SER A 61 -0.56 -13.52 -6.27
CA SER A 61 0.53 -14.48 -6.51
C SER A 61 1.82 -13.81 -6.98
N SER A 62 1.74 -12.61 -7.54
CA SER A 62 2.88 -11.87 -8.09
C SER A 62 2.86 -10.40 -7.65
N PRO A 63 3.05 -10.12 -6.34
CA PRO A 63 3.06 -8.75 -5.86
C PRO A 63 4.25 -8.00 -6.45
N ALA A 64 3.98 -6.96 -7.23
CA ALA A 64 4.99 -6.15 -7.92
C ALA A 64 5.98 -5.45 -6.96
N GLU A 65 5.55 -5.18 -5.74
CA GLU A 65 6.33 -4.45 -4.73
C GLU A 65 7.64 -5.15 -4.31
N PHE A 66 7.72 -6.47 -4.40
CA PHE A 66 8.93 -7.21 -3.99
C PHE A 66 10.13 -7.03 -4.90
N THR A 67 9.94 -6.48 -6.11
CA THR A 67 10.99 -6.28 -7.11
C THR A 67 11.37 -4.80 -7.32
N TRP A 68 10.68 -3.90 -6.64
CA TRP A 68 10.88 -2.47 -6.87
C TRP A 68 12.03 -1.91 -6.05
N THR A 69 12.80 -1.00 -6.66
CA THR A 69 13.76 -0.16 -5.96
C THR A 69 13.03 0.95 -5.21
N TRP A 70 13.66 1.50 -4.16
CA TRP A 70 13.11 2.64 -3.43
C TRP A 70 12.81 3.82 -4.34
N ASP A 71 13.71 4.14 -5.25
CA ASP A 71 13.57 5.25 -6.19
C ASP A 71 12.30 5.14 -7.06
N ARG A 72 12.02 3.92 -7.55
CA ARG A 72 10.79 3.64 -8.29
C ARG A 72 9.55 3.76 -7.40
N TYR A 73 9.63 3.25 -6.18
CA TYR A 73 8.53 3.28 -5.22
C TYR A 73 8.21 4.72 -4.80
N LYS A 74 9.24 5.51 -4.45
CA LYS A 74 9.12 6.92 -4.07
C LYS A 74 8.38 7.74 -5.14
N LYS A 75 8.76 7.58 -6.42
CA LYS A 75 8.17 8.30 -7.55
C LYS A 75 6.67 8.03 -7.76
N LEU A 76 6.13 6.92 -7.27
CA LEU A 76 4.70 6.64 -7.35
C LEU A 76 3.88 7.50 -6.40
N PHE A 77 4.46 7.87 -5.26
CA PHE A 77 3.74 8.54 -4.18
C PHE A 77 4.13 10.00 -4.04
N ILE A 78 5.38 10.36 -4.29
CA ILE A 78 5.86 11.74 -4.19
C ILE A 78 5.87 12.34 -5.60
N GLU A 79 4.71 12.83 -6.01
CA GLU A 79 4.45 13.48 -7.30
C GLU A 79 3.71 14.81 -7.11
N GLU A 80 3.97 15.79 -7.94
CA GLU A 80 3.44 17.15 -7.82
C GLU A 80 1.91 17.21 -7.65
N LYS A 81 1.18 16.40 -8.42
CA LYS A 81 -0.28 16.37 -8.35
C LYS A 81 -0.79 15.82 -7.02
N ARG A 82 -0.08 14.87 -6.42
CA ARG A 82 -0.46 14.35 -5.09
C ARG A 82 -0.13 15.37 -4.03
N ILE A 83 1.03 16.00 -4.10
CA ILE A 83 1.45 17.06 -3.18
C ILE A 83 0.46 18.22 -3.22
N SER A 84 0.17 18.78 -4.39
CA SER A 84 -0.76 19.91 -4.52
C SER A 84 -2.19 19.58 -4.06
N ASN A 85 -2.67 18.35 -4.36
CA ASN A 85 -3.97 17.90 -3.84
C ASN A 85 -3.96 17.70 -2.31
N GLY A 86 -2.84 17.29 -1.73
CA GLY A 86 -2.72 17.12 -0.27
C GLY A 86 -2.73 18.44 0.46
N ARG A 87 -1.99 19.43 -0.02
CA ARG A 87 -2.05 20.80 0.51
C ARG A 87 -3.48 21.35 0.45
N LYS A 88 -4.14 21.22 -0.70
CA LYS A 88 -5.54 21.61 -0.84
C LYS A 88 -6.46 20.86 0.13
N PHE A 89 -6.28 19.57 0.33
CA PHE A 89 -7.07 18.76 1.25
C PHE A 89 -6.90 19.22 2.71
N ILE A 90 -5.68 19.59 3.11
CA ILE A 90 -5.39 20.16 4.43
C ILE A 90 -6.09 21.52 4.58
N ASP A 91 -5.97 22.41 3.59
CA ASP A 91 -6.56 23.76 3.63
C ASP A 91 -8.08 23.70 3.74
N GLU A 92 -8.73 22.86 2.92
CA GLU A 92 -10.18 22.67 2.92
C GLU A 92 -10.74 22.05 4.21
N ASN A 93 -9.90 21.36 4.98
CA ASN A 93 -10.30 20.66 6.21
C ASN A 93 -9.52 21.15 7.45
N SER A 94 -9.00 22.39 7.43
CA SER A 94 -8.06 22.89 8.44
C SER A 94 -8.61 22.86 9.87
N GLU A 95 -9.89 23.20 10.06
CA GLU A 95 -10.55 23.17 11.38
C GLU A 95 -10.73 21.72 11.89
N LEU A 96 -11.08 20.79 11.00
CA LEU A 96 -11.15 19.38 11.31
C LEU A 96 -9.79 18.85 11.77
N PHE A 97 -8.75 19.12 10.99
CA PHE A 97 -7.39 18.68 11.34
C PHE A 97 -6.93 19.26 12.68
N THR A 98 -7.22 20.52 12.96
CA THR A 98 -6.87 21.14 14.26
C THR A 98 -7.49 20.39 15.45
N ARG A 99 -8.76 19.94 15.30
CA ARG A 99 -9.42 19.14 16.34
C ARG A 99 -8.84 17.75 16.46
N VAL A 100 -8.63 17.06 15.32
CA VAL A 100 -8.10 15.70 15.27
C VAL A 100 -6.66 15.64 15.81
N GLU A 101 -5.79 16.57 15.43
CA GLU A 101 -4.43 16.64 15.97
C GLU A 101 -4.41 16.85 17.49
N LYS A 102 -5.28 17.72 17.99
CA LYS A 102 -5.41 17.95 19.43
C LYS A 102 -5.83 16.67 20.16
N GLU A 103 -6.75 15.90 19.61
CA GLU A 103 -7.33 14.74 20.24
C GLU A 103 -6.43 13.50 20.13
N PHE A 104 -5.96 13.19 18.92
CA PHE A 104 -5.23 11.95 18.65
C PHE A 104 -3.71 12.12 18.71
N GLY A 105 -3.19 13.35 18.59
CA GLY A 105 -1.75 13.64 18.63
C GLY A 105 -1.01 13.23 17.36
N VAL A 106 -1.70 13.03 16.26
CA VAL A 106 -1.13 12.67 14.96
C VAL A 106 -1.13 13.91 14.05
N PRO A 107 0.00 14.34 13.49
CA PRO A 107 0.07 15.50 12.60
C PRO A 107 -0.80 15.32 11.35
N ARG A 108 -1.45 16.42 10.92
CA ARG A 108 -2.29 16.45 9.72
C ARG A 108 -1.55 15.98 8.47
N GLU A 109 -0.27 16.27 8.37
CA GLU A 109 0.58 15.91 7.25
C GLU A 109 0.71 14.37 7.15
N ILE A 110 0.85 13.67 8.27
CA ILE A 110 0.90 12.20 8.31
C ILE A 110 -0.45 11.59 7.92
N ILE A 111 -1.55 12.09 8.47
CA ILE A 111 -2.90 11.59 8.16
C ILE A 111 -3.19 11.81 6.67
N THR A 112 -2.90 13.01 6.17
CA THR A 112 -3.08 13.39 4.75
C THR A 112 -2.22 12.52 3.84
N SER A 113 -0.98 12.22 4.24
CA SER A 113 -0.09 11.33 3.48
C SER A 113 -0.68 9.93 3.34
N ILE A 114 -1.19 9.35 4.41
CA ILE A 114 -1.84 8.03 4.35
C ILE A 114 -3.04 8.07 3.39
N LEU A 115 -3.96 9.03 3.55
CA LEU A 115 -5.11 9.18 2.67
C LEU A 115 -4.70 9.45 1.20
N GLY A 116 -3.60 10.15 1.01
CA GLY A 116 -3.00 10.40 -0.29
C GLY A 116 -2.42 9.15 -0.94
N VAL A 117 -1.69 8.34 -0.17
CA VAL A 117 -1.09 7.08 -0.63
C VAL A 117 -2.17 6.06 -0.96
N GLU A 118 -3.15 5.88 -0.05
CA GLU A 118 -4.17 4.85 -0.17
C GLU A 118 -5.17 5.13 -1.31
N THR A 119 -5.71 6.33 -1.35
CA THR A 119 -6.89 6.59 -2.23
C THR A 119 -6.80 7.88 -3.03
N ARG A 120 -5.66 8.58 -3.03
CA ARG A 120 -5.58 9.94 -3.59
C ARG A 120 -6.65 10.85 -3.00
N TYR A 121 -6.76 10.86 -1.67
CA TYR A 121 -7.74 11.66 -0.91
C TYR A 121 -9.19 11.26 -1.24
N GLY A 122 -9.49 9.96 -1.28
CA GLY A 122 -10.80 9.41 -1.52
C GLY A 122 -11.22 9.31 -2.99
N LYS A 123 -10.36 9.67 -3.96
CA LYS A 123 -10.69 9.61 -5.39
C LYS A 123 -10.69 8.19 -5.96
N ILE A 124 -9.90 7.28 -5.39
CA ILE A 124 -9.73 5.90 -5.87
C ILE A 124 -9.86 4.96 -4.68
N LYS A 125 -11.07 4.54 -4.34
CA LYS A 125 -11.38 3.69 -3.18
C LYS A 125 -11.48 2.19 -3.52
N GLY A 126 -11.14 1.81 -4.76
CA GLY A 126 -11.27 0.44 -5.25
C GLY A 126 -12.53 0.23 -6.09
N SER A 127 -12.54 -0.88 -6.85
CA SER A 127 -13.60 -1.21 -7.80
C SER A 127 -14.06 -2.67 -7.75
N TYR A 128 -13.49 -3.46 -6.83
CA TYR A 128 -13.93 -4.83 -6.60
C TYR A 128 -15.02 -4.86 -5.53
N ARG A 129 -16.03 -5.72 -5.69
CA ARG A 129 -16.93 -6.00 -4.58
C ARG A 129 -16.11 -6.66 -3.46
N VAL A 130 -16.20 -6.10 -2.25
CA VAL A 130 -15.47 -6.62 -1.08
C VAL A 130 -15.84 -8.07 -0.80
N LEU A 131 -17.12 -8.41 -0.95
CA LEU A 131 -17.61 -9.78 -0.82
C LEU A 131 -16.86 -10.73 -1.77
N ASP A 132 -16.72 -10.37 -3.05
CA ASP A 132 -16.03 -11.20 -4.03
C ASP A 132 -14.54 -11.35 -3.69
N SER A 133 -13.90 -10.24 -3.28
CA SER A 133 -12.48 -10.24 -2.91
C SER A 133 -12.20 -11.15 -1.73
N LEU A 134 -12.97 -10.98 -0.66
CA LEU A 134 -12.77 -11.75 0.57
C LEU A 134 -13.15 -13.23 0.40
N ALA A 135 -14.23 -13.54 -0.34
CA ALA A 135 -14.59 -14.92 -0.62
C ALA A 135 -13.54 -15.60 -1.51
N THR A 136 -13.11 -14.96 -2.61
CA THR A 136 -12.06 -15.51 -3.48
C THR A 136 -10.78 -15.80 -2.70
N LEU A 137 -10.31 -14.83 -1.90
CA LEU A 137 -9.07 -14.99 -1.14
C LEU A 137 -9.23 -15.94 0.07
N GLY A 138 -10.43 -16.00 0.64
CA GLY A 138 -10.72 -16.87 1.78
C GLY A 138 -10.85 -18.34 1.39
N PHE A 139 -11.34 -18.64 0.20
CA PHE A 139 -11.58 -20.01 -0.22
C PHE A 139 -10.56 -20.53 -1.25
N ASP A 140 -10.08 -19.67 -2.15
CA ASP A 140 -9.23 -20.09 -3.28
C ASP A 140 -7.76 -19.63 -3.16
N PHE A 141 -7.35 -18.98 -2.06
CA PHE A 141 -5.95 -18.57 -1.82
C PHE A 141 -5.35 -19.21 -0.56
N PRO A 142 -4.87 -20.48 -0.63
CA PRO A 142 -4.47 -21.26 0.55
C PRO A 142 -3.45 -20.59 1.48
N ARG A 143 -2.51 -19.80 0.90
CA ARG A 143 -1.42 -19.14 1.66
C ARG A 143 -1.93 -18.22 2.78
N ARG A 144 -3.12 -17.60 2.61
CA ARG A 144 -3.73 -16.67 3.55
C ARG A 144 -5.24 -16.93 3.77
N ALA A 145 -5.73 -18.09 3.40
CA ALA A 145 -7.15 -18.43 3.46
C ALA A 145 -7.77 -18.18 4.86
N LYS A 146 -7.08 -18.59 5.92
CA LYS A 146 -7.55 -18.36 7.30
C LYS A 146 -7.73 -16.86 7.61
N PHE A 147 -6.80 -16.02 7.17
CA PHE A 147 -6.88 -14.58 7.37
C PHE A 147 -8.09 -13.99 6.64
N PHE A 148 -8.23 -14.28 5.35
CA PHE A 148 -9.32 -13.71 4.55
C PHE A 148 -10.70 -14.27 4.91
N LYS A 149 -10.81 -15.52 5.38
CA LYS A 149 -12.05 -16.03 5.95
C LYS A 149 -12.45 -15.29 7.24
N ASN A 150 -11.47 -14.96 8.09
CA ASN A 150 -11.74 -14.13 9.24
C ASN A 150 -12.19 -12.73 8.82
N GLU A 151 -11.54 -12.10 7.84
CA GLU A 151 -11.96 -10.80 7.33
C GLU A 151 -13.37 -10.86 6.69
N LEU A 152 -13.75 -11.98 6.06
CA LEU A 152 -15.10 -12.18 5.55
C LEU A 152 -16.12 -12.25 6.70
N VAL A 153 -15.82 -12.95 7.79
CA VAL A 153 -16.66 -12.95 9.00
C VAL A 153 -16.81 -11.52 9.55
N GLN A 154 -15.69 -10.80 9.66
CA GLN A 154 -15.71 -9.41 10.12
C GLN A 154 -16.51 -8.51 9.16
N PHE A 155 -16.52 -8.79 7.86
CA PHE A 155 -17.28 -8.04 6.88
C PHE A 155 -18.80 -8.26 7.03
N PHE A 156 -19.26 -9.48 7.31
CA PHE A 156 -20.64 -9.74 7.65
C PHE A 156 -21.10 -8.90 8.87
N ILE A 157 -20.29 -8.91 9.92
CA ILE A 157 -20.60 -8.20 11.15
C ILE A 157 -20.58 -6.69 10.92
N LEU A 158 -19.52 -6.18 10.25
CA LEU A 158 -19.38 -4.77 9.87
C LEU A 158 -20.59 -4.27 9.07
N SER A 159 -21.03 -5.07 8.08
CA SER A 159 -22.15 -4.70 7.22
C SER A 159 -23.45 -4.56 8.04
N ARG A 160 -23.67 -5.42 9.01
CA ARG A 160 -24.81 -5.33 9.93
C ARG A 160 -24.70 -4.13 10.89
N GLU A 161 -23.52 -3.92 11.47
CA GLU A 161 -23.27 -2.84 12.45
C GLU A 161 -23.43 -1.45 11.84
N ASN A 162 -23.00 -1.29 10.57
CA ASN A 162 -23.02 0.01 9.88
C ASN A 162 -24.10 0.10 8.78
N ASN A 163 -25.05 -0.84 8.76
CA ASN A 163 -26.13 -0.90 7.77
C ASN A 163 -25.62 -0.79 6.30
N LEU A 164 -24.50 -1.46 6.01
CA LEU A 164 -23.92 -1.49 4.66
C LEU A 164 -24.58 -2.62 3.85
N ASP A 165 -24.86 -2.35 2.59
CA ASP A 165 -25.27 -3.39 1.66
C ASP A 165 -24.10 -4.31 1.30
N ILE A 166 -24.01 -5.48 1.94
CA ILE A 166 -22.95 -6.47 1.77
C ILE A 166 -22.73 -6.88 0.29
N PHE A 167 -23.76 -6.76 -0.53
CA PHE A 167 -23.72 -7.15 -1.95
C PHE A 167 -23.10 -6.08 -2.86
N SER A 168 -23.00 -4.83 -2.41
CA SER A 168 -22.60 -3.70 -3.26
C SER A 168 -21.37 -2.95 -2.81
N VAL A 169 -20.89 -3.15 -1.56
CA VAL A 169 -19.70 -2.47 -1.06
C VAL A 169 -18.50 -2.71 -1.96
N LEU A 170 -17.86 -1.61 -2.40
CA LEU A 170 -16.65 -1.65 -3.23
C LEU A 170 -15.40 -1.35 -2.41
N GLY A 171 -14.30 -1.98 -2.82
CA GLY A 171 -12.99 -1.82 -2.19
C GLY A 171 -11.85 -2.27 -3.10
N SER A 172 -10.69 -2.52 -2.50
CA SER A 172 -9.54 -3.06 -3.21
C SER A 172 -9.69 -4.55 -3.54
N TYR A 173 -8.83 -5.06 -4.38
CA TYR A 173 -8.75 -6.50 -4.70
C TYR A 173 -8.46 -7.38 -3.45
N ALA A 174 -7.96 -6.79 -2.36
CA ALA A 174 -7.72 -7.48 -1.09
C ALA A 174 -8.81 -7.20 -0.03
N GLY A 175 -9.91 -6.52 -0.39
CA GLY A 175 -11.04 -6.24 0.49
C GLY A 175 -10.86 -5.04 1.41
N ALA A 176 -9.89 -4.16 1.14
CA ALA A 176 -9.73 -2.92 1.88
C ALA A 176 -10.70 -1.84 1.37
N MET A 177 -11.24 -1.00 2.28
CA MET A 177 -12.40 -0.15 2.06
C MET A 177 -12.19 1.30 2.44
N GLY A 178 -12.92 2.19 1.77
CA GLY A 178 -13.05 3.60 2.12
C GLY A 178 -11.81 4.43 1.85
N TYR A 179 -11.80 5.65 2.36
CA TYR A 179 -10.71 6.62 2.20
C TYR A 179 -9.35 6.11 2.69
N GLY A 180 -9.34 5.44 3.84
CA GLY A 180 -8.13 4.93 4.48
C GLY A 180 -7.81 3.46 4.13
N GLN A 181 -8.56 2.82 3.25
CA GLN A 181 -8.36 1.41 2.86
C GLN A 181 -8.28 0.46 4.06
N PHE A 182 -9.24 0.58 4.98
CA PHE A 182 -9.35 -0.31 6.13
C PHE A 182 -9.87 -1.69 5.72
N ILE A 183 -9.23 -2.76 6.21
CA ILE A 183 -9.81 -4.11 6.15
C ILE A 183 -10.94 -4.22 7.17
N SER A 184 -11.82 -5.21 7.04
CA SER A 184 -13.05 -5.32 7.82
C SER A 184 -12.81 -5.31 9.34
N SER A 185 -11.82 -6.06 9.81
CA SER A 185 -11.45 -6.09 11.23
C SER A 185 -10.91 -4.75 11.73
N SER A 186 -10.13 -4.04 10.92
CA SER A 186 -9.61 -2.71 11.26
C SER A 186 -10.71 -1.66 11.26
N TYR A 187 -11.66 -1.73 10.33
CA TYR A 187 -12.82 -0.85 10.30
C TYR A 187 -13.61 -0.97 11.61
N ARG A 188 -13.99 -2.18 12.02
CA ARG A 188 -14.71 -2.42 13.24
C ARG A 188 -13.97 -2.00 14.51
N ALA A 189 -12.62 -2.14 14.51
CA ALA A 189 -11.82 -1.87 15.70
C ALA A 189 -11.44 -0.39 15.86
N TYR A 190 -11.26 0.34 14.76
CA TYR A 190 -10.60 1.65 14.78
C TYR A 190 -11.36 2.77 14.10
N ALA A 191 -12.45 2.49 13.36
CA ALA A 191 -13.25 3.54 12.78
C ALA A 191 -13.92 4.39 13.88
N VAL A 192 -14.04 5.69 13.62
CA VAL A 192 -14.59 6.69 14.54
C VAL A 192 -15.70 7.44 13.80
N ASP A 193 -16.87 7.49 14.41
CA ASP A 193 -17.94 8.44 14.05
C ASP A 193 -17.53 9.82 14.63
N TYR A 194 -16.91 10.65 13.80
CA TYR A 194 -16.32 11.92 14.25
C TYR A 194 -17.20 13.12 13.97
N ASP A 195 -18.14 13.02 13.06
CA ASP A 195 -19.16 14.05 12.83
C ASP A 195 -20.40 13.84 13.71
N GLY A 196 -20.52 12.69 14.38
CA GLY A 196 -21.55 12.41 15.38
C GLY A 196 -22.91 12.11 14.78
N ASP A 197 -22.95 11.61 13.54
CA ASP A 197 -24.20 11.25 12.86
C ASP A 197 -24.75 9.88 13.26
N GLY A 198 -24.00 9.12 14.05
CA GLY A 198 -24.35 7.79 14.56
C GLY A 198 -23.77 6.64 13.74
N SER A 199 -22.90 6.92 12.77
CA SER A 199 -22.26 5.91 11.92
C SER A 199 -20.84 6.32 11.55
N ALA A 200 -19.86 5.43 11.69
CA ALA A 200 -18.52 5.69 11.21
C ALA A 200 -18.42 5.43 9.69
N ASP A 201 -18.72 6.43 8.84
CA ASP A 201 -18.73 6.28 7.38
C ASP A 201 -17.36 6.58 6.76
N LEU A 202 -16.52 5.55 6.60
CA LEU A 202 -15.22 5.69 5.94
C LEU A 202 -15.32 5.82 4.40
N PHE A 203 -16.52 5.73 3.82
CA PHE A 203 -16.70 5.86 2.38
C PHE A 203 -17.02 7.28 1.94
N ASN A 204 -17.77 8.06 2.76
CA ASN A 204 -18.30 9.35 2.34
C ASN A 204 -18.02 10.47 3.35
N SER A 205 -17.82 10.17 4.64
CA SER A 205 -17.49 11.16 5.67
C SER A 205 -15.96 11.41 5.71
N VAL A 206 -15.54 12.62 5.35
CA VAL A 206 -14.15 13.06 5.51
C VAL A 206 -13.76 13.16 6.98
N PRO A 207 -14.60 13.72 7.88
CA PRO A 207 -14.32 13.72 9.31
C PRO A 207 -14.01 12.35 9.89
N ASP A 208 -14.85 11.35 9.58
CA ASP A 208 -14.67 10.00 10.08
C ASP A 208 -13.41 9.36 9.52
N ALA A 209 -13.15 9.53 8.22
CA ALA A 209 -11.97 8.99 7.58
C ALA A 209 -10.67 9.56 8.17
N VAL A 210 -10.61 10.88 8.38
CA VAL A 210 -9.44 11.57 8.97
C VAL A 210 -9.23 11.13 10.41
N ALA A 211 -10.29 11.14 11.23
CA ALA A 211 -10.22 10.74 12.63
C ALA A 211 -9.89 9.24 12.78
N SER A 212 -10.44 8.39 11.92
CA SER A 212 -10.17 6.94 11.97
C SER A 212 -8.72 6.60 11.62
N VAL A 213 -8.11 7.29 10.65
CA VAL A 213 -6.67 7.14 10.37
C VAL A 213 -5.84 7.58 11.58
N ALA A 214 -6.18 8.70 12.20
CA ALA A 214 -5.51 9.19 13.40
C ALA A 214 -5.66 8.22 14.57
N ASN A 215 -6.87 7.73 14.81
CA ASN A 215 -7.16 6.74 15.85
C ASN A 215 -6.37 5.45 15.64
N TYR A 216 -6.36 4.94 14.39
CA TYR A 216 -5.57 3.75 14.05
C TYR A 216 -4.10 3.90 14.45
N LEU A 217 -3.47 5.01 14.09
CA LEU A 217 -2.06 5.27 14.43
C LEU A 217 -1.85 5.38 15.94
N LYS A 218 -2.74 6.09 16.65
CA LYS A 218 -2.71 6.24 18.11
C LYS A 218 -2.79 4.86 18.81
N GLU A 219 -3.75 4.03 18.43
CA GLU A 219 -3.94 2.69 18.99
C GLU A 219 -2.77 1.74 18.66
N HIS A 220 -2.03 2.03 17.60
CA HIS A 220 -0.83 1.29 17.22
C HIS A 220 0.48 1.89 17.73
N GLY A 221 0.40 2.79 18.72
CA GLY A 221 1.55 3.27 19.46
C GLY A 221 2.17 4.57 18.95
N TRP A 222 1.45 5.34 18.15
CA TRP A 222 1.87 6.70 17.79
C TRP A 222 2.12 7.54 19.04
N LYS A 223 3.26 8.22 19.08
CA LYS A 223 3.64 9.15 20.14
C LYS A 223 3.53 10.58 19.64
N ARG A 224 2.74 11.41 20.36
CA ARG A 224 2.68 12.86 20.09
C ARG A 224 4.10 13.43 20.16
N ASP A 225 4.44 14.27 19.20
CA ASP A 225 5.77 14.90 19.08
C ASP A 225 6.96 13.93 18.98
N GLY A 226 6.66 12.63 18.78
CA GLY A 226 7.68 11.62 18.63
C GLY A 226 8.33 11.64 17.25
N ILE A 227 9.56 11.18 17.18
CA ILE A 227 10.32 11.08 15.95
C ILE A 227 9.75 9.92 15.11
N VAL A 228 9.63 10.14 13.79
CA VAL A 228 9.26 9.08 12.84
C VAL A 228 10.52 8.32 12.41
N VAL A 229 11.49 9.02 11.85
CA VAL A 229 12.72 8.41 11.32
C VAL A 229 13.87 9.40 11.43
N GLN A 230 15.07 8.88 11.68
CA GLN A 230 16.31 9.64 11.70
C GLN A 230 17.28 9.10 10.65
N GLN A 231 17.79 9.99 9.80
CA GLN A 231 18.89 9.64 8.91
C GLN A 231 20.19 9.52 9.71
N ILE A 232 20.94 8.46 9.43
CA ILE A 232 22.22 8.20 10.09
C ILE A 232 23.33 8.07 9.03
N LYS A 233 24.55 8.46 9.41
CA LYS A 233 25.76 8.18 8.63
C LYS A 233 26.42 6.94 9.18
N LEU A 234 26.53 5.89 8.38
CA LEU A 234 27.24 4.69 8.76
C LEU A 234 28.71 4.82 8.31
N ASN A 235 29.59 5.18 9.24
CA ASN A 235 31.03 5.13 9.02
C ASN A 235 31.49 3.68 9.26
N ASN A 236 31.91 2.96 8.20
CA ASN A 236 32.53 1.63 8.27
C ASN A 236 31.67 0.47 8.77
N VAL A 237 30.37 0.48 8.56
CA VAL A 237 29.55 -0.67 8.91
C VAL A 237 29.62 -1.73 7.81
N ARG A 238 30.37 -2.80 8.06
CA ARG A 238 30.35 -4.02 7.25
C ARG A 238 29.24 -4.91 7.75
N GLY A 239 28.18 -5.08 6.96
CA GLY A 239 27.12 -6.05 7.28
C GLY A 239 26.06 -6.07 6.17
N PRO A 240 25.43 -7.21 5.93
CA PRO A 240 24.35 -7.29 4.97
C PRO A 240 23.10 -6.63 5.55
N TYR A 241 22.92 -5.34 5.30
CA TYR A 241 21.63 -4.70 5.54
C TYR A 241 20.69 -5.17 4.44
N LYS A 242 19.76 -6.04 4.80
CA LYS A 242 18.76 -6.53 3.84
C LYS A 242 17.57 -5.58 3.83
N HIS A 243 17.15 -5.17 2.64
CA HIS A 243 15.79 -4.69 2.38
C HIS A 243 14.83 -5.69 3.06
N ASN A 244 13.95 -5.31 3.95
CA ASN A 244 13.00 -6.16 4.68
C ASN A 244 13.46 -6.89 5.93
N GLN A 245 14.54 -6.52 6.58
CA GLN A 245 14.80 -7.08 7.91
C GLN A 245 14.05 -6.29 8.98
N GLY A 246 12.97 -6.92 9.40
CA GLY A 246 12.33 -6.67 10.67
C GLY A 246 11.89 -5.21 10.87
N LEU A 247 10.60 -4.99 10.89
CA LEU A 247 9.96 -3.78 11.37
C LEU A 247 10.26 -3.58 12.87
N ASN A 248 11.51 -3.64 13.24
CA ASN A 248 11.98 -3.52 14.60
C ASN A 248 12.63 -2.15 14.80
N LYS A 249 12.27 -1.52 15.88
CA LYS A 249 12.91 -0.30 16.38
C LYS A 249 14.43 -0.47 16.47
N PHE A 250 15.18 0.56 16.08
CA PHE A 250 16.65 0.63 16.13
C PHE A 250 17.43 -0.28 15.15
N ILE A 251 16.78 -0.95 14.22
CA ILE A 251 17.51 -1.62 13.13
C ILE A 251 17.66 -0.62 11.97
N PRO A 252 18.89 -0.36 11.50
CA PRO A 252 19.12 0.52 10.37
C PRO A 252 18.39 0.00 9.12
N LEU A 253 17.63 0.89 8.49
CA LEU A 253 16.97 0.68 7.21
C LEU A 253 17.82 1.30 6.11
N MET A 254 18.02 0.59 5.02
CA MET A 254 18.75 1.07 3.86
C MET A 254 17.76 1.39 2.72
N PHE A 255 17.90 2.57 2.16
CA PHE A 255 17.17 3.02 0.98
C PHE A 255 18.18 3.48 -0.06
N THR A 256 18.13 2.88 -1.23
CA THR A 256 19.02 3.27 -2.34
C THR A 256 18.30 4.30 -3.19
N GLU A 257 18.79 5.55 -3.20
CA GLU A 257 18.24 6.65 -4.00
C GLU A 257 19.11 6.92 -5.22
N GLY A 258 18.47 7.40 -6.30
CA GLY A 258 19.09 7.68 -7.58
C GLY A 258 19.15 6.45 -8.49
N ALA A 259 19.30 6.71 -9.77
CA ALA A 259 19.50 5.70 -10.79
C ALA A 259 20.92 5.80 -11.33
N SER A 260 21.53 4.66 -11.64
CA SER A 260 22.78 4.67 -12.41
C SER A 260 22.51 5.25 -13.79
N THR A 261 23.32 6.21 -14.23
CA THR A 261 23.25 6.76 -15.58
C THR A 261 24.40 6.17 -16.39
N PRO A 262 24.14 5.21 -17.28
CA PRO A 262 25.17 4.64 -18.12
C PRO A 262 25.58 5.63 -19.21
N TYR A 263 26.88 5.66 -19.52
CA TYR A 263 27.48 6.38 -20.62
C TYR A 263 28.38 5.44 -21.43
N VAL A 264 28.11 5.32 -22.71
CA VAL A 264 29.00 4.56 -23.63
C VAL A 264 30.09 5.47 -24.13
N ILE A 265 31.34 5.14 -23.83
CA ILE A 265 32.52 5.90 -24.25
C ILE A 265 32.61 5.89 -25.78
N LYS A 266 32.69 7.05 -26.36
CA LYS A 266 32.84 7.25 -27.82
C LYS A 266 34.31 7.32 -28.20
N ASP A 267 34.58 7.13 -29.47
CA ASP A 267 35.93 7.34 -29.99
C ASP A 267 36.38 8.80 -29.82
N GLY A 268 37.58 9.01 -29.27
CA GLY A 268 38.09 10.33 -28.91
C GLY A 268 37.69 10.88 -27.54
N ASP A 269 36.84 10.19 -26.78
CA ASP A 269 36.49 10.59 -25.42
C ASP A 269 37.67 10.44 -24.44
N SER A 270 37.73 11.35 -23.48
CA SER A 270 38.58 11.22 -22.29
C SER A 270 37.73 11.33 -21.02
N LEU A 271 38.16 10.70 -19.92
CA LEU A 271 37.47 10.83 -18.65
C LEU A 271 37.30 12.28 -18.19
N SER A 272 38.30 13.13 -18.51
CA SER A 272 38.23 14.56 -18.19
C SER A 272 37.13 15.28 -18.99
N ALA A 273 36.99 14.98 -20.29
CA ALA A 273 35.95 15.56 -21.13
C ALA A 273 34.55 15.08 -20.70
N ILE A 274 34.41 13.77 -20.42
CA ILE A 274 33.15 13.18 -19.93
C ILE A 274 32.77 13.78 -18.58
N ALA A 275 33.70 13.88 -17.65
CA ALA A 275 33.45 14.45 -16.31
C ALA A 275 33.01 15.91 -16.42
N LEU A 276 33.73 16.72 -17.21
CA LEU A 276 33.38 18.14 -17.41
C LEU A 276 32.01 18.33 -18.03
N SER A 277 31.68 17.54 -19.06
CA SER A 277 30.38 17.61 -19.75
C SER A 277 29.21 17.22 -18.87
N ASN A 278 29.45 16.47 -17.78
CA ASN A 278 28.44 16.00 -16.85
C ASN A 278 28.52 16.65 -15.46
N SER A 279 29.29 17.74 -15.34
CA SER A 279 29.46 18.46 -14.05
C SER A 279 30.03 17.59 -12.92
N LEU A 280 30.90 16.63 -13.27
CA LEU A 280 31.59 15.73 -12.35
C LEU A 280 33.08 16.05 -12.25
N SER A 281 33.69 15.66 -11.13
CA SER A 281 35.16 15.59 -11.09
C SER A 281 35.66 14.28 -11.73
N VAL A 282 36.85 14.31 -12.31
CA VAL A 282 37.51 13.08 -12.83
C VAL A 282 37.66 12.05 -11.70
N LYS A 283 37.99 12.51 -10.50
CA LYS A 283 38.15 11.65 -9.31
C LYS A 283 36.86 10.93 -8.95
N ASP A 284 35.73 11.64 -8.99
CA ASP A 284 34.43 11.04 -8.70
C ASP A 284 34.05 10.02 -9.77
N LEU A 285 34.24 10.38 -11.06
CA LEU A 285 33.96 9.48 -12.16
C LEU A 285 34.83 8.21 -12.13
N MET A 286 36.11 8.32 -11.76
CA MET A 286 37.01 7.19 -11.54
C MET A 286 36.50 6.32 -10.35
N SER A 287 36.16 6.94 -9.23
CA SER A 287 35.64 6.25 -8.03
C SER A 287 34.33 5.52 -8.31
N ILE A 288 33.41 6.16 -9.05
CA ILE A 288 32.14 5.56 -9.42
C ILE A 288 32.33 4.26 -10.21
N ASN A 289 33.37 4.18 -11.03
CA ASN A 289 33.61 3.10 -12.00
C ASN A 289 34.73 2.15 -11.61
N ASP A 290 35.32 2.32 -10.43
CA ASP A 290 36.48 1.55 -9.98
C ASP A 290 37.66 1.61 -11.01
N ILE A 291 37.90 2.80 -11.59
CA ILE A 291 38.94 3.05 -12.56
C ILE A 291 40.19 3.55 -11.85
N ASP A 292 41.27 2.80 -11.89
CA ASP A 292 42.54 3.18 -11.26
C ASP A 292 43.38 4.13 -12.12
N ASN A 293 43.21 4.11 -13.45
CA ASN A 293 43.95 4.94 -14.38
C ASN A 293 43.02 5.56 -15.43
N GLN A 294 42.92 6.89 -15.39
CA GLN A 294 42.03 7.66 -16.27
C GLN A 294 42.36 7.51 -17.79
N ASN A 295 43.54 7.03 -18.15
CA ASN A 295 43.97 6.86 -19.53
C ASN A 295 43.66 5.46 -20.09
N LEU A 296 43.06 4.56 -19.30
CA LEU A 296 42.79 3.19 -19.72
C LEU A 296 41.32 2.94 -20.11
N ILE A 297 40.58 3.99 -20.45
CA ILE A 297 39.21 3.85 -20.98
C ILE A 297 39.25 3.49 -22.48
N LYS A 298 38.23 2.78 -22.96
CA LYS A 298 38.11 2.31 -24.34
C LYS A 298 36.78 2.72 -24.95
N ALA A 299 36.80 3.10 -26.22
CA ALA A 299 35.57 3.30 -26.99
C ALA A 299 34.71 2.02 -26.96
N GLY A 300 33.42 2.20 -26.80
CA GLY A 300 32.45 1.12 -26.59
C GLY A 300 32.32 0.59 -25.14
N GLN A 301 33.23 0.97 -24.25
CA GLN A 301 33.10 0.66 -22.82
C GLN A 301 31.94 1.48 -22.24
N THR A 302 31.12 0.83 -21.41
CA THR A 302 30.07 1.53 -20.63
C THR A 302 30.63 1.87 -19.26
N ILE A 303 30.51 3.13 -18.87
CA ILE A 303 30.79 3.65 -17.53
C ILE A 303 29.50 4.25 -16.93
N LEU A 304 29.49 4.44 -15.63
CA LEU A 304 28.40 5.11 -14.92
C LEU A 304 28.77 6.55 -14.62
N LEU A 305 27.91 7.49 -14.94
CA LEU A 305 28.09 8.90 -14.57
C LEU A 305 27.72 9.16 -13.11
N ASN A 306 26.84 8.34 -12.54
CA ASN A 306 26.51 8.33 -11.11
C ASN A 306 26.20 6.91 -10.66
N LYS A 307 26.35 6.66 -9.37
CA LYS A 307 25.85 5.47 -8.68
C LYS A 307 24.70 5.90 -7.77
N PRO A 308 23.72 5.00 -7.55
CA PRO A 308 22.75 5.19 -6.49
C PRO A 308 23.47 5.38 -5.14
N GLU A 309 22.93 6.24 -4.30
CA GLU A 309 23.41 6.45 -2.92
C GLU A 309 22.63 5.61 -1.95
N ASP A 310 23.29 4.91 -1.06
CA ASP A 310 22.66 4.18 0.03
C ASP A 310 22.49 5.12 1.23
N LEU A 311 21.24 5.47 1.50
CA LEU A 311 20.84 6.27 2.64
C LEU A 311 20.40 5.34 3.78
N TYR A 312 20.85 5.63 4.98
CA TYR A 312 20.54 4.82 6.16
C TYR A 312 19.69 5.61 7.14
N PHE A 313 18.65 4.95 7.65
CA PHE A 313 17.71 5.54 8.59
C PHE A 313 17.44 4.60 9.75
N ILE A 314 17.11 5.16 10.91
CA ILE A 314 16.56 4.44 12.05
C ILE A 314 15.11 4.88 12.23
N GLY A 315 14.18 3.93 12.16
CA GLY A 315 12.77 4.16 12.48
C GLY A 315 12.53 4.13 13.98
N ASP A 316 11.75 5.07 14.50
CA ASP A 316 11.32 5.12 15.89
C ASP A 316 9.86 4.62 16.06
N ASP A 317 9.24 4.81 17.22
CA ASP A 317 7.89 4.35 17.53
C ASP A 317 6.86 4.78 16.48
N ASN A 318 6.94 6.02 16.02
CA ASN A 318 6.02 6.55 15.03
C ASN A 318 6.21 5.91 13.63
N PHE A 319 7.43 5.57 13.28
CA PHE A 319 7.68 4.79 12.06
C PHE A 319 7.07 3.39 12.17
N ILE A 320 7.23 2.76 13.32
CA ILE A 320 6.62 1.44 13.59
C ILE A 320 5.10 1.52 13.55
N ALA A 321 4.49 2.58 14.10
CA ALA A 321 3.04 2.79 14.02
C ALA A 321 2.55 2.86 12.56
N ILE A 322 3.26 3.58 11.69
CA ILE A 322 2.93 3.62 10.26
C ILE A 322 3.06 2.23 9.62
N THR A 323 4.08 1.43 9.99
CA THR A 323 4.22 0.07 9.45
C THR A 323 3.13 -0.90 9.89
N LYS A 324 2.33 -0.57 10.90
CA LYS A 324 1.14 -1.35 11.26
C LYS A 324 0.02 -1.16 10.25
N TYR A 325 -0.03 0.01 9.62
CA TYR A 325 -0.98 0.30 8.54
C TYR A 325 -0.68 -0.57 7.30
N ASN A 326 0.56 -0.57 6.88
CA ASN A 326 1.06 -1.47 5.84
C ASN A 326 2.47 -1.96 6.24
N ARG A 327 2.65 -3.30 6.30
CA ARG A 327 3.88 -3.97 6.76
C ARG A 327 5.04 -3.82 5.77
N SER A 328 5.31 -2.59 5.35
CA SER A 328 6.36 -2.23 4.41
C SER A 328 7.12 -1.01 4.91
N HIS A 329 8.44 -1.10 5.02
CA HIS A 329 9.25 0.07 5.35
C HIS A 329 9.30 1.08 4.19
N PHE A 330 9.15 0.64 2.94
CA PHE A 330 8.99 1.54 1.81
C PHE A 330 7.70 2.35 1.92
N TYR A 331 6.60 1.71 2.32
CA TYR A 331 5.34 2.39 2.58
C TYR A 331 5.50 3.45 3.68
N ALA A 332 6.04 3.06 4.83
CA ALA A 332 6.20 3.98 5.96
C ALA A 332 7.12 5.16 5.61
N LYS A 333 8.21 4.91 4.86
CA LYS A 333 9.10 5.97 4.39
C LYS A 333 8.41 6.88 3.36
N ALA A 334 7.61 6.34 2.44
CA ALA A 334 6.86 7.13 1.46
C ALA A 334 5.79 8.01 2.12
N VAL A 335 5.06 7.48 3.12
CA VAL A 335 4.13 8.27 3.94
C VAL A 335 4.85 9.42 4.63
N TYR A 336 5.99 9.13 5.27
CA TYR A 336 6.79 10.15 5.95
C TYR A 336 7.35 11.18 4.97
N ASP A 337 8.00 10.75 3.87
CA ASP A 337 8.57 11.68 2.89
C ASP A 337 7.48 12.56 2.24
N LEU A 338 6.30 11.98 1.97
CA LEU A 338 5.18 12.76 1.45
C LEU A 338 4.67 13.80 2.46
N SER A 339 4.70 13.46 3.76
CA SER A 339 4.27 14.38 4.82
C SER A 339 5.17 15.62 4.95
N LEU A 340 6.41 15.53 4.53
CA LEU A 340 7.35 16.65 4.52
C LEU A 340 7.12 17.62 3.36
N GLU A 341 6.30 17.25 2.40
CA GLU A 341 5.98 18.08 1.22
C GLU A 341 4.75 18.95 1.43
N PHE A 342 4.03 18.81 2.50
CA PHE A 342 2.85 19.62 2.84
C PHE A 342 3.21 20.81 3.70
#